data_81333d40abfc65262bba926372a531c6
#
_entry.id   81333d40abfc65262bba926372a531c6
#
_cell.length_a   1.000
_cell.length_b   1.000
_cell.length_c   1.000
_cell.angle_alpha   90.00
_cell.angle_beta   90.00
_cell.angle_gamma   90.00
#
_symmetry.space_group_name_H-M   'P 1'
#
loop_
_entity.id
_entity.type
_entity.pdbx_description
1 polymer ?
#
loop_
_entity_poly.entity_id
_entity_poly.type
_entity_poly.pdbx_seq_one_letter_code
_entity_poly.pdbx_strand_id
1 'polypeptide(L)'
;MTMGVVLPSKVVSLVIRRPPHFTFKPGDYIFVNIPAIATFEWHPFTISSAPEQSDVISLHIRVVGHWTNKLYEYFESEQVNTN
;
A
#
# COMPACT_ATOMS: atom_id res chain seq x y z
N MET A 1 -7.58 -8.92 1.18
CA MET A 1 -7.71 -7.92 2.23
C MET A 1 -6.52 -6.98 2.21
N THR A 2 -6.77 -5.71 2.41
CA THR A 2 -5.73 -4.69 2.42
C THR A 2 -5.80 -3.90 3.71
N MET A 3 -4.66 -3.66 4.32
CA MET A 3 -4.56 -2.90 5.56
C MET A 3 -3.53 -1.80 5.37
N GLY A 4 -3.86 -0.56 5.78
CA GLY A 4 -2.94 0.55 5.71
C GLY A 4 -2.69 1.15 7.08
N VAL A 5 -1.44 1.46 7.36
CA VAL A 5 -1.03 2.08 8.62
C VAL A 5 -0.20 3.31 8.28
N VAL A 6 -0.58 4.47 8.84
CA VAL A 6 0.23 5.67 8.68
C VAL A 6 1.36 5.65 9.68
N LEU A 7 2.55 5.98 9.20
CA LEU A 7 3.77 5.96 9.98
C LEU A 7 4.33 7.38 10.12
N PRO A 8 5.27 7.61 11.03
CA PRO A 8 5.94 8.91 11.13
C PRO A 8 6.56 9.33 9.80
N SER A 9 6.74 10.63 9.60
CA SER A 9 7.30 11.22 8.38
C SER A 9 6.43 11.04 7.15
N LYS A 10 5.13 10.91 7.34
CA LYS A 10 4.13 10.78 6.27
C LYS A 10 4.47 9.64 5.32
N VAL A 11 4.55 8.45 5.87
CA VAL A 11 4.71 7.20 5.12
C VAL A 11 3.48 6.34 5.41
N VAL A 12 2.96 5.67 4.38
CA VAL A 12 1.89 4.71 4.55
C VAL A 12 2.47 3.31 4.32
N SER A 13 2.32 2.45 5.31
CA SER A 13 2.64 1.03 5.17
C SER A 13 1.39 0.32 4.71
N LEU A 14 1.40 -0.20 3.50
CA LEU A 14 0.26 -0.88 2.90
C LEU A 14 0.54 -2.37 2.87
N VAL A 15 -0.34 -3.15 3.50
CA VAL A 15 -0.18 -4.60 3.57
C VAL A 15 -1.35 -5.23 2.81
N ILE A 16 -1.01 -6.01 1.78
CA ILE A 16 -1.99 -6.62 0.88
C ILE A 16 -1.87 -8.13 1.01
N ARG A 17 -3.00 -8.80 1.10
CA ARG A 17 -3.01 -10.26 1.09
C ARG A 17 -2.43 -10.76 -0.23
N ARG A 18 -1.42 -11.63 -0.14
CA ARG A 18 -0.74 -12.14 -1.34
C ARG A 18 -1.62 -13.16 -2.05
N PRO A 19 -1.91 -12.95 -3.35
CA PRO A 19 -2.69 -13.94 -4.10
C PRO A 19 -1.93 -15.27 -4.21
N PRO A 20 -2.64 -16.41 -4.24
CA PRO A 20 -1.99 -17.70 -4.47
C PRO A 20 -1.22 -17.68 -5.77
N HIS A 21 -0.05 -18.32 -5.76
CA HIS A 21 0.82 -18.46 -6.95
C HIS A 21 1.39 -17.15 -7.48
N PHE A 22 1.23 -16.05 -6.77
CA PHE A 22 1.86 -14.80 -7.13
C PHE A 22 3.33 -14.85 -6.74
N THR A 23 4.23 -14.69 -7.71
CA THR A 23 5.68 -14.70 -7.48
C THR A 23 6.30 -13.37 -7.88
N PHE A 24 7.36 -12.99 -7.18
CA PHE A 24 8.08 -11.77 -7.51
C PHE A 24 9.52 -11.89 -7.03
N LYS A 25 10.38 -11.01 -7.52
CA LYS A 25 11.79 -10.92 -7.13
C LYS A 25 12.00 -9.67 -6.28
N PRO A 26 13.04 -9.65 -5.44
CA PRO A 26 13.37 -8.42 -4.70
C PRO A 26 13.54 -7.25 -5.67
N GLY A 27 12.93 -6.11 -5.33
CA GLY A 27 12.98 -4.93 -6.18
C GLY A 27 11.87 -4.83 -7.22
N ASP A 28 11.08 -5.86 -7.40
CA ASP A 28 9.92 -5.80 -8.29
C ASP A 28 8.88 -4.81 -7.78
N TYR A 29 8.07 -4.29 -8.69
CA TYR A 29 7.00 -3.37 -8.32
C TYR A 29 5.65 -3.89 -8.83
N ILE A 30 4.59 -3.36 -8.22
CA ILE A 30 3.22 -3.64 -8.67
C ILE A 30 2.49 -2.32 -8.88
N PHE A 31 1.48 -2.35 -9.73
CA PHE A 31 0.59 -1.20 -9.90
C PHE A 31 -0.58 -1.34 -8.93
N VAL A 32 -0.88 -0.26 -8.23
CA VAL A 32 -1.94 -0.22 -7.23
C VAL A 32 -3.03 0.72 -7.69
N ASN A 33 -4.28 0.24 -7.63
CA ASN A 33 -5.47 1.04 -7.87
C ASN A 33 -6.34 0.93 -6.62
N ILE A 34 -6.73 2.06 -6.07
CA ILE A 34 -7.65 2.11 -4.93
C ILE A 34 -8.85 2.97 -5.35
N PRO A 35 -9.96 2.33 -5.74
CA PRO A 35 -11.11 3.07 -6.26
C PRO A 35 -11.68 4.10 -5.30
N ALA A 36 -11.55 3.89 -3.99
CA ALA A 36 -12.01 4.86 -2.99
C ALA A 36 -11.23 6.17 -3.06
N ILE A 37 -10.03 6.16 -3.65
CA ILE A 37 -9.18 7.34 -3.79
C ILE A 37 -9.32 7.93 -5.19
N ALA A 38 -9.16 7.08 -6.21
CA ALA A 38 -9.29 7.50 -7.61
C ALA A 38 -9.61 6.27 -8.45
N THR A 39 -10.75 6.30 -9.13
CA THR A 39 -11.31 5.12 -9.79
C THR A 39 -10.40 4.56 -10.89
N PHE A 40 -9.79 5.45 -11.66
CA PHE A 40 -9.05 5.02 -12.86
C PHE A 40 -7.54 5.28 -12.78
N GLU A 41 -7.00 5.55 -11.59
CA GLU A 41 -5.57 5.80 -11.46
C GLU A 41 -4.85 4.56 -10.94
N TRP A 42 -3.75 4.23 -11.59
CA TRP A 42 -2.86 3.13 -11.23
C TRP A 42 -1.48 3.70 -10.95
N HIS A 43 -0.91 3.37 -9.82
CA HIS A 43 0.39 3.89 -9.41
C HIS A 43 1.34 2.75 -9.09
N PRO A 44 2.60 2.80 -9.58
CA PRO A 44 3.57 1.74 -9.31
C PRO A 44 4.28 1.94 -7.98
N PHE A 45 4.42 0.87 -7.24
CA PHE A 45 5.17 0.88 -5.98
C PHE A 45 6.02 -0.38 -5.87
N THR A 46 7.25 -0.21 -5.37
CA THR A 46 8.15 -1.32 -5.15
C THR A 46 7.68 -2.15 -3.95
N ILE A 47 7.73 -3.47 -4.11
CA ILE A 47 7.39 -4.39 -3.04
C ILE A 47 8.52 -4.38 -2.02
N SER A 48 8.18 -4.11 -0.74
CA SER A 48 9.16 -4.05 0.33
C SER A 48 9.29 -5.33 1.12
N SER A 49 8.30 -6.23 1.04
CA SER A 49 8.39 -7.53 1.72
C SER A 49 9.23 -8.51 0.91
N ALA A 50 9.73 -9.54 1.60
CA ALA A 50 10.54 -10.57 0.95
C ALA A 50 9.68 -11.52 0.12
N PRO A 51 10.20 -12.05 -1.00
CA PRO A 51 9.46 -13.04 -1.79
C PRO A 51 9.10 -14.30 -1.02
N GLU A 52 9.87 -14.62 0.02
CA GLU A 52 9.64 -15.78 0.87
C GLU A 52 8.45 -15.63 1.80
N GLN A 53 7.99 -14.40 2.03
CA GLN A 53 6.82 -14.17 2.87
C GLN A 53 5.57 -14.52 2.06
N SER A 54 4.90 -15.61 2.42
CA SER A 54 3.88 -16.23 1.59
C SER A 54 2.48 -15.62 1.76
N ASP A 55 2.24 -14.92 2.87
CA ASP A 55 0.89 -14.50 3.23
C ASP A 55 0.54 -13.07 2.79
N VAL A 56 1.51 -12.18 2.74
CA VAL A 56 1.25 -10.76 2.43
C VAL A 56 2.31 -10.18 1.52
N ILE A 57 1.93 -9.08 0.87
CA ILE A 57 2.83 -8.19 0.13
C ILE A 57 2.78 -6.85 0.85
N SER A 58 3.94 -6.30 1.18
CA SER A 58 4.02 -5.01 1.88
C SER A 58 4.60 -3.94 0.97
N LEU A 59 4.03 -2.74 1.06
CA LEU A 59 4.50 -1.56 0.36
C LEU A 59 4.70 -0.44 1.36
N HIS A 60 5.80 0.31 1.22
CA HIS A 60 6.01 1.53 2.00
C HIS A 60 5.90 2.71 1.05
N ILE A 61 4.85 3.51 1.21
CA ILE A 61 4.52 4.58 0.27
C ILE A 61 4.77 5.92 0.93
N ARG A 62 5.72 6.68 0.38
CA ARG A 62 5.99 8.04 0.83
C ARG A 62 4.99 9.00 0.22
N VAL A 63 4.51 9.94 1.04
CA VAL A 63 3.58 10.96 0.56
C VAL A 63 4.38 11.99 -0.24
N VAL A 64 4.14 12.06 -1.55
CA VAL A 64 4.88 12.94 -2.46
C VAL A 64 4.00 13.74 -3.41
N GLY A 65 2.71 13.47 -3.48
CA GLY A 65 1.83 14.14 -4.41
C GLY A 65 0.36 13.98 -4.06
N HIS A 66 -0.51 14.35 -4.99
CA HIS A 66 -1.95 14.41 -4.74
C HIS A 66 -2.54 13.06 -4.35
N TRP A 67 -2.25 12.02 -5.13
CA TRP A 67 -2.80 10.69 -4.89
C TRP A 67 -2.29 10.11 -3.57
N THR A 68 -0.99 10.25 -3.30
CA THR A 68 -0.42 9.74 -2.05
C THR A 68 -0.89 10.53 -0.84
N ASN A 69 -1.17 11.83 -0.98
CA ASN A 69 -1.80 12.61 0.08
C ASN A 69 -3.19 12.08 0.40
N LYS A 70 -3.99 11.76 -0.62
CA LYS A 70 -5.32 11.18 -0.41
C LYS A 70 -5.24 9.80 0.22
N LEU A 71 -4.26 9.01 -0.17
CA LEU A 71 -4.00 7.71 0.43
C LEU A 71 -3.71 7.85 1.92
N TYR A 72 -2.83 8.78 2.27
CA TYR A 72 -2.48 9.06 3.66
C TYR A 72 -3.70 9.48 4.47
N GLU A 73 -4.48 10.43 3.96
CA GLU A 73 -5.68 10.91 4.62
C GLU A 73 -6.70 9.80 4.83
N TYR A 74 -6.86 8.93 3.84
CA TYR A 74 -7.80 7.81 3.92
C TYR A 74 -7.46 6.88 5.08
N PHE A 75 -6.20 6.45 5.16
CA PHE A 75 -5.80 5.52 6.23
C PHE A 75 -5.64 6.21 7.58
N GLU A 76 -5.27 7.46 7.61
CA GLU A 76 -5.25 8.24 8.85
C GLU A 76 -6.64 8.32 9.45
N SER A 77 -7.65 8.61 8.63
CA SER A 77 -9.04 8.65 9.05
C SER A 77 -9.52 7.30 9.57
N GLU A 78 -9.14 6.21 8.90
CA GLU A 78 -9.50 4.86 9.33
C GLU A 78 -8.90 4.52 10.69
N GLN A 79 -7.66 4.92 10.95
CA GLN A 79 -7.02 4.67 12.24
C GLN A 79 -7.70 5.43 13.37
N VAL A 80 -8.13 6.66 13.12
CA VAL A 80 -8.88 7.44 14.10
C VAL A 80 -10.21 6.77 14.42
N ASN A 81 -10.87 6.22 13.41
CA ASN A 81 -12.19 5.62 13.58
C ASN A 81 -12.17 4.25 14.25
N THR A 82 -10.99 3.62 14.35
CA THR A 82 -10.87 2.30 15.00
C THR A 82 -10.62 2.37 16.51
N ASN A 83 -10.49 3.55 17.06
CA ASN A 83 -10.23 3.75 18.48
C ASN A 83 -11.51 3.85 19.29
#